data_8da3f83c6cf84f39b4e2c062633deb9b
#
_entry.id   8da3f83c6cf84f39b4e2c062633deb9b
#
_cell.length_a   1.000
_cell.length_b   1.000
_cell.length_c   1.000
_cell.angle_alpha   90.00
_cell.angle_beta   90.00
_cell.angle_gamma   90.00
#
_symmetry.space_group_name_H-M   'P 1'
#
loop_
_entity.id
_entity.type
_entity.pdbx_description
1 polymer ?
#
loop_
_entity_poly.entity_id
_entity_poly.type
_entity_poly.pdbx_seq_one_letter_code
_entity_poly.pdbx_strand_id
1 'polypeptide(L)'
;MHTDNVAILGTGNLGKSIAEGLLSNGQYQPENIYVTRRNTKSLQYLKDKGVQVTSDNKFAVKNSRFILLCVQPAHLENVLNEIRPYLDPERHVLLSVIAGITIDFIRELVGDFAIVRSMPNTAIAVQQSMTCLAFNEKAATVEEEIKDIFNCVGETLVIEEELMAGATVLCSSGIAFNMRFIRAVTQGGIQLGLDAEDAQKIAVQVSKGASTLLTINKSHPEQEIDKVTTPEGCTITGLNEMEHQGLSSAVIKGLVGSHKRILDLKEQREKEAAAV
;
A
#
# COMPACT_ATOMS: atom_id res chain seq x y z
N MET A 1 20.47 0.05 -12.32
CA MET A 1 20.74 0.11 -10.87
C MET A 1 20.58 1.55 -10.45
N HIS A 2 19.74 1.80 -9.44
CA HIS A 2 19.61 3.13 -8.89
C HIS A 2 20.87 3.51 -8.10
N THR A 3 21.34 4.72 -8.32
CA THR A 3 22.52 5.27 -7.63
C THR A 3 22.13 6.06 -6.38
N ASP A 4 20.87 6.50 -6.30
CA ASP A 4 20.37 7.27 -5.18
C ASP A 4 19.97 6.40 -3.99
N ASN A 5 20.27 6.87 -2.80
CA ASN A 5 19.97 6.18 -1.56
C ASN A 5 18.53 6.45 -1.10
N VAL A 6 17.94 5.44 -0.48
CA VAL A 6 16.59 5.48 0.10
C VAL A 6 16.68 5.34 1.62
N ALA A 7 16.09 6.27 2.37
CA ALA A 7 15.91 6.18 3.81
C ALA A 7 14.46 5.82 4.15
N ILE A 8 14.26 4.77 4.94
CA ILE A 8 12.96 4.34 5.46
C ILE A 8 12.92 4.69 6.95
N LEU A 9 12.22 5.79 7.27
CA LEU A 9 12.10 6.26 8.65
C LEU A 9 10.91 5.58 9.34
N GLY A 10 11.17 4.86 10.42
CA GLY A 10 10.15 4.10 11.14
C GLY A 10 9.89 2.71 10.57
N THR A 11 10.93 1.88 10.52
CA THR A 11 10.88 0.54 9.94
C THR A 11 10.08 -0.44 10.83
N GLY A 12 8.74 -0.31 10.78
CA GLY A 12 7.77 -1.27 11.29
C GLY A 12 7.51 -2.39 10.28
N ASN A 13 6.31 -3.00 10.30
CA ASN A 13 5.98 -4.08 9.35
C ASN A 13 6.03 -3.58 7.90
N LEU A 14 5.38 -2.46 7.59
CA LEU A 14 5.36 -1.88 6.24
C LEU A 14 6.77 -1.50 5.77
N GLY A 15 7.53 -0.76 6.59
CA GLY A 15 8.89 -0.36 6.23
C GLY A 15 9.85 -1.53 6.04
N LYS A 16 9.68 -2.64 6.79
CA LYS A 16 10.42 -3.88 6.57
C LYS A 16 10.10 -4.49 5.21
N SER A 17 8.82 -4.61 4.86
CA SER A 17 8.40 -5.18 3.58
C SER A 17 8.89 -4.35 2.40
N ILE A 18 8.91 -3.01 2.53
CA ILE A 18 9.50 -2.14 1.50
C ILE A 18 11.02 -2.41 1.38
N ALA A 19 11.75 -2.43 2.48
CA ALA A 19 13.19 -2.69 2.46
C ALA A 19 13.52 -4.06 1.84
N GLU A 20 12.76 -5.09 2.20
CA GLU A 20 12.88 -6.44 1.64
C GLU A 20 12.56 -6.49 0.15
N GLY A 21 11.55 -5.75 -0.29
CA GLY A 21 11.18 -5.63 -1.70
C GLY A 21 12.29 -4.96 -2.52
N LEU A 22 12.83 -3.84 -2.04
CA LEU A 22 13.95 -3.15 -2.68
C LEU A 22 15.18 -4.05 -2.82
N LEU A 23 15.48 -4.84 -1.77
CA LEU A 23 16.56 -5.83 -1.81
C LEU A 23 16.30 -6.94 -2.83
N SER A 24 15.09 -7.49 -2.84
CA SER A 24 14.74 -8.66 -3.66
C SER A 24 14.67 -8.35 -5.14
N ASN A 25 14.30 -7.12 -5.50
CA ASN A 25 14.24 -6.68 -6.89
C ASN A 25 15.64 -6.52 -7.52
N GLY A 26 16.68 -6.31 -6.68
CA GLY A 26 18.07 -6.14 -7.14
C GLY A 26 18.37 -4.80 -7.83
N GLN A 27 17.42 -3.87 -7.87
CA GLN A 27 17.64 -2.52 -8.41
C GLN A 27 18.40 -1.62 -7.43
N TYR A 28 18.29 -1.89 -6.13
CA TYR A 28 19.00 -1.18 -5.07
C TYR A 28 20.07 -2.08 -4.46
N GLN A 29 21.29 -1.57 -4.34
CA GLN A 29 22.34 -2.24 -3.57
C GLN A 29 22.00 -2.11 -2.06
N PRO A 30 22.30 -3.13 -1.23
CA PRO A 30 21.98 -3.09 0.20
C PRO A 30 22.52 -1.86 0.92
N GLU A 31 23.72 -1.41 0.59
CA GLU A 31 24.38 -0.22 1.16
C GLU A 31 23.67 1.10 0.83
N ASN A 32 22.81 1.13 -0.20
CA ASN A 32 22.02 2.29 -0.60
C ASN A 32 20.67 2.36 0.12
N ILE A 33 20.34 1.38 0.95
CA ILE A 33 19.09 1.32 1.72
C ILE A 33 19.39 1.63 3.19
N TYR A 34 18.82 2.71 3.70
CA TYR A 34 18.90 3.12 5.10
C TYR A 34 17.56 2.83 5.79
N VAL A 35 17.59 2.14 6.91
CA VAL A 35 16.39 1.84 7.70
C VAL A 35 16.55 2.33 9.13
N THR A 36 15.55 3.03 9.65
CA THR A 36 15.62 3.55 11.02
C THR A 36 14.54 2.99 11.92
N ARG A 37 14.90 2.72 13.17
CA ARG A 37 13.98 2.31 14.23
C ARG A 37 14.60 2.59 15.59
N ARG A 38 13.82 3.04 16.60
CA ARG A 38 14.28 3.26 17.98
C ARG A 38 14.95 2.01 18.56
N ASN A 39 14.38 0.82 18.35
CA ASN A 39 14.99 -0.46 18.70
C ASN A 39 15.34 -1.23 17.44
N THR A 40 16.62 -1.27 17.10
CA THR A 40 17.16 -1.87 15.88
C THR A 40 17.31 -3.40 15.95
N LYS A 41 17.16 -4.03 17.11
CA LYS A 41 17.33 -5.49 17.27
C LYS A 41 16.51 -6.31 16.28
N SER A 42 15.27 -5.88 15.99
CA SER A 42 14.38 -6.56 15.06
C SER A 42 14.75 -6.35 13.58
N LEU A 43 15.78 -5.57 13.28
CA LEU A 43 16.29 -5.28 11.94
C LEU A 43 17.69 -5.89 11.71
N GLN A 44 18.18 -6.71 12.64
CA GLN A 44 19.53 -7.31 12.54
C GLN A 44 19.69 -8.10 11.24
N TYR A 45 18.68 -8.86 10.83
CA TYR A 45 18.71 -9.62 9.58
C TYR A 45 18.85 -8.76 8.31
N LEU A 46 18.36 -7.51 8.32
CA LEU A 46 18.60 -6.55 7.22
C LEU A 46 20.05 -6.05 7.25
N LYS A 47 20.58 -5.80 8.44
CA LYS A 47 21.98 -5.44 8.62
C LYS A 47 22.92 -6.53 8.13
N ASP A 48 22.59 -7.79 8.41
CA ASP A 48 23.38 -8.97 7.96
C ASP A 48 23.37 -9.12 6.42
N LYS A 49 22.36 -8.51 5.75
CA LYS A 49 22.27 -8.40 4.28
C LYS A 49 22.98 -7.17 3.72
N GLY A 50 23.60 -6.33 4.54
CA GLY A 50 24.34 -5.14 4.12
C GLY A 50 23.56 -3.82 4.17
N VAL A 51 22.27 -3.84 4.60
CA VAL A 51 21.44 -2.64 4.75
C VAL A 51 21.97 -1.76 5.88
N GLN A 52 21.94 -0.45 5.71
CA GLN A 52 22.35 0.54 6.70
C GLN A 52 21.28 0.68 7.78
N VAL A 53 21.45 -0.02 8.90
CA VAL A 53 20.51 -0.03 10.04
C VAL A 53 20.99 0.93 11.13
N THR A 54 20.16 1.90 11.49
CA THR A 54 20.48 2.90 12.52
C THR A 54 19.25 3.29 13.36
N SER A 55 19.47 3.89 14.53
CA SER A 55 18.43 4.60 15.29
C SER A 55 18.44 6.12 15.02
N ASP A 56 19.39 6.62 14.26
CA ASP A 56 19.58 8.04 13.96
C ASP A 56 18.92 8.40 12.60
N ASN A 57 17.77 9.06 12.68
CA ASN A 57 17.05 9.54 11.48
C ASN A 57 17.85 10.59 10.71
N LYS A 58 18.62 11.42 11.41
CA LYS A 58 19.42 12.50 10.80
C LYS A 58 20.53 11.93 9.94
N PHE A 59 21.19 10.86 10.43
CA PHE A 59 22.21 10.14 9.67
C PHE A 59 21.61 9.53 8.39
N ALA A 60 20.47 8.86 8.49
CA ALA A 60 19.81 8.26 7.34
C ALA A 60 19.41 9.33 6.29
N VAL A 61 18.81 10.45 6.73
CA VAL A 61 18.40 11.56 5.83
C VAL A 61 19.59 12.17 5.11
N LYS A 62 20.67 12.50 5.83
CA LYS A 62 21.87 13.11 5.21
C LYS A 62 22.48 12.26 4.09
N ASN A 63 22.33 10.95 4.18
CA ASN A 63 22.90 10.00 3.23
C ASN A 63 21.92 9.53 2.14
N SER A 64 20.68 10.03 2.12
CA SER A 64 19.67 9.59 1.17
C SER A 64 19.09 10.75 0.39
N ARG A 65 18.47 10.44 -0.76
CA ARG A 65 17.67 11.39 -1.56
C ARG A 65 16.18 11.16 -1.32
N PHE A 66 15.76 9.91 -1.32
CA PHE A 66 14.36 9.53 -1.10
C PHE A 66 14.12 9.19 0.36
N ILE A 67 13.20 9.90 1.00
CA ILE A 67 12.92 9.78 2.43
C ILE A 67 11.50 9.25 2.62
N LEU A 68 11.37 7.95 2.90
CA LEU A 68 10.10 7.30 3.17
C LEU A 68 9.70 7.47 4.64
N LEU A 69 8.57 8.12 4.86
CA LEU A 69 7.97 8.34 6.18
C LEU A 69 7.02 7.16 6.48
N CYS A 70 7.51 6.18 7.25
CA CYS A 70 6.81 4.94 7.62
C CYS A 70 6.47 4.86 9.10
N VAL A 71 6.36 6.00 9.77
CA VAL A 71 6.02 6.10 11.19
C VAL A 71 4.50 6.10 11.41
N GLN A 72 4.06 5.88 12.63
CA GLN A 72 2.65 6.09 12.99
C GLN A 72 2.30 7.58 12.91
N PRO A 73 1.05 7.96 12.57
CA PRO A 73 0.63 9.36 12.46
C PRO A 73 0.99 10.21 13.68
N ALA A 74 0.82 9.68 14.89
CA ALA A 74 1.15 10.36 16.15
C ALA A 74 2.66 10.68 16.34
N HIS A 75 3.53 10.14 15.51
CA HIS A 75 4.98 10.37 15.61
C HIS A 75 5.52 11.22 14.46
N LEU A 76 4.68 11.53 13.46
CA LEU A 76 5.13 12.20 12.23
C LEU A 76 5.73 13.58 12.51
N GLU A 77 5.03 14.44 13.25
CA GLU A 77 5.50 15.79 13.57
C GLU A 77 6.85 15.78 14.29
N ASN A 78 7.01 14.89 15.28
CA ASN A 78 8.27 14.76 16.00
C ASN A 78 9.42 14.36 15.06
N VAL A 79 9.16 13.41 14.14
CA VAL A 79 10.16 12.96 13.18
C VAL A 79 10.48 14.06 12.17
N LEU A 80 9.47 14.75 11.63
CA LEU A 80 9.69 15.86 10.69
C LEU A 80 10.45 17.01 11.35
N ASN A 81 10.11 17.41 12.59
CA ASN A 81 10.84 18.42 13.34
C ASN A 81 12.30 18.01 13.61
N GLU A 82 12.55 16.72 13.90
CA GLU A 82 13.90 16.20 14.10
C GLU A 82 14.76 16.29 12.84
N ILE A 83 14.19 15.93 11.67
CA ILE A 83 14.97 15.87 10.42
C ILE A 83 14.99 17.16 9.64
N ARG A 84 14.03 18.08 9.84
CA ARG A 84 13.89 19.34 9.10
C ARG A 84 15.20 20.13 8.94
N PRO A 85 16.07 20.30 9.98
CA PRO A 85 17.33 21.04 9.83
C PRO A 85 18.36 20.36 8.89
N TYR A 86 18.10 19.13 8.48
CA TYR A 86 18.98 18.32 7.63
C TYR A 86 18.38 18.07 6.24
N LEU A 87 17.17 18.57 5.99
CA LEU A 87 16.52 18.49 4.68
C LEU A 87 17.03 19.61 3.76
N ASP A 88 17.18 19.26 2.49
CA ASP A 88 17.55 20.14 1.41
C ASP A 88 16.45 20.06 0.33
N PRO A 89 15.72 21.16 0.02
CA PRO A 89 14.60 21.17 -0.92
C PRO A 89 14.99 20.90 -2.37
N GLU A 90 16.28 21.07 -2.73
CA GLU A 90 16.79 20.79 -4.07
C GLU A 90 17.22 19.33 -4.25
N ARG A 91 17.32 18.59 -3.15
CA ARG A 91 17.81 17.21 -3.16
C ARG A 91 16.78 16.20 -2.69
N HIS A 92 16.11 16.47 -1.57
CA HIS A 92 15.29 15.47 -0.89
C HIS A 92 13.87 15.40 -1.44
N VAL A 93 13.38 14.19 -1.62
CA VAL A 93 12.00 13.87 -1.94
C VAL A 93 11.38 13.13 -0.75
N LEU A 94 10.29 13.65 -0.22
CA LEU A 94 9.57 13.07 0.90
C LEU A 94 8.43 12.19 0.41
N LEU A 95 8.43 10.91 0.78
CA LEU A 95 7.41 9.93 0.42
C LEU A 95 6.66 9.50 1.68
N SER A 96 5.39 9.88 1.81
CA SER A 96 4.57 9.50 2.95
C SER A 96 3.72 8.28 2.65
N VAL A 97 3.89 7.19 3.40
CA VAL A 97 3.00 6.01 3.38
C VAL A 97 1.99 6.02 4.54
N ILE A 98 1.78 7.20 5.15
CA ILE A 98 0.97 7.37 6.35
C ILE A 98 -0.47 7.68 5.96
N ALA A 99 -1.40 6.83 6.37
CA ALA A 99 -2.82 7.02 6.09
C ALA A 99 -3.37 8.32 6.75
N GLY A 100 -4.16 9.08 5.98
CA GLY A 100 -4.84 10.27 6.48
C GLY A 100 -3.94 11.51 6.66
N ILE A 101 -2.70 11.48 6.18
CA ILE A 101 -1.79 12.64 6.13
C ILE A 101 -1.76 13.17 4.70
N THR A 102 -2.03 14.46 4.52
CA THR A 102 -2.04 15.13 3.22
C THR A 102 -0.67 15.70 2.86
N ILE A 103 -0.47 15.98 1.58
CA ILE A 103 0.71 16.69 1.09
C ILE A 103 0.82 18.05 1.76
N ASP A 104 -0.28 18.78 1.85
CA ASP A 104 -0.33 20.11 2.48
C ASP A 104 0.09 20.07 3.95
N PHE A 105 -0.38 19.08 4.71
CA PHE A 105 0.03 18.93 6.10
C PHE A 105 1.55 18.74 6.25
N ILE A 106 2.16 17.94 5.37
CA ILE A 106 3.62 17.77 5.40
C ILE A 106 4.31 19.06 4.98
N ARG A 107 3.80 19.75 3.94
CA ARG A 107 4.33 21.03 3.45
C ARG A 107 4.32 22.12 4.52
N GLU A 108 3.26 22.19 5.34
CA GLU A 108 3.19 23.13 6.48
C GLU A 108 4.31 22.91 7.50
N LEU A 109 4.70 21.66 7.74
CA LEU A 109 5.72 21.31 8.73
C LEU A 109 7.15 21.51 8.21
N VAL A 110 7.42 21.21 6.95
CA VAL A 110 8.80 21.19 6.43
C VAL A 110 9.10 22.33 5.44
N GLY A 111 8.09 22.90 4.80
CA GLY A 111 8.22 23.90 3.74
C GLY A 111 8.02 23.29 2.35
N ASP A 112 8.53 23.98 1.32
CA ASP A 112 8.31 23.69 -0.09
C ASP A 112 9.29 22.63 -0.60
N PHE A 113 8.97 21.37 -0.38
CA PHE A 113 9.70 20.18 -0.85
C PHE A 113 8.96 19.41 -1.94
N ALA A 114 9.66 18.53 -2.66
CA ALA A 114 9.04 17.47 -3.44
C ALA A 114 8.40 16.47 -2.47
N ILE A 115 7.06 16.35 -2.51
CA ILE A 115 6.29 15.52 -1.58
C ILE A 115 5.40 14.57 -2.38
N VAL A 116 5.46 13.29 -2.04
CA VAL A 116 4.64 12.23 -2.62
C VAL A 116 3.85 11.54 -1.52
N ARG A 117 2.56 11.44 -1.71
CA ARG A 117 1.69 10.63 -0.89
C ARG A 117 1.52 9.26 -1.53
N SER A 118 1.81 8.20 -0.80
CA SER A 118 1.82 6.83 -1.29
C SER A 118 0.91 5.96 -0.42
N MET A 119 0.05 5.18 -1.05
CA MET A 119 -0.86 4.28 -0.33
C MET A 119 -0.66 2.84 -0.82
N PRO A 120 0.32 2.13 -0.26
CA PRO A 120 0.49 0.70 -0.46
C PRO A 120 -0.49 -0.12 0.38
N ASN A 121 -0.44 -1.45 0.22
CA ASN A 121 -1.19 -2.38 1.06
C ASN A 121 -0.31 -3.51 1.63
N THR A 122 -0.89 -4.39 2.44
CA THR A 122 -0.13 -5.46 3.11
C THR A 122 0.46 -6.51 2.17
N ALA A 123 -0.02 -6.60 0.90
CA ALA A 123 0.56 -7.50 -0.10
C ALA A 123 1.97 -7.06 -0.55
N ILE A 124 2.45 -5.90 -0.09
CA ILE A 124 3.84 -5.48 -0.24
C ILE A 124 4.83 -6.53 0.29
N ALA A 125 4.44 -7.30 1.31
CA ALA A 125 5.24 -8.38 1.88
C ALA A 125 5.53 -9.53 0.91
N VAL A 126 4.71 -9.65 -0.15
CA VAL A 126 4.86 -10.66 -1.20
C VAL A 126 5.04 -10.03 -2.58
N GLN A 127 5.40 -8.75 -2.64
CA GLN A 127 5.66 -7.98 -3.86
C GLN A 127 4.44 -7.94 -4.82
N GLN A 128 3.25 -7.88 -4.28
CA GLN A 128 1.98 -7.80 -5.00
C GLN A 128 1.11 -6.65 -4.50
N SER A 129 1.74 -5.54 -4.06
CA SER A 129 1.00 -4.36 -3.64
C SER A 129 0.44 -3.62 -4.86
N MET A 130 -0.76 -3.09 -4.74
CA MET A 130 -1.15 -1.92 -5.54
C MET A 130 -0.84 -0.69 -4.69
N THR A 131 0.01 0.21 -5.19
CA THR A 131 0.37 1.45 -4.52
C THR A 131 -0.16 2.64 -5.29
N CYS A 132 -1.13 3.36 -4.74
CA CYS A 132 -1.58 4.63 -5.31
C CYS A 132 -0.62 5.75 -4.89
N LEU A 133 -0.26 6.61 -5.85
CA LEU A 133 0.69 7.71 -5.70
C LEU A 133 0.00 9.03 -6.05
N ALA A 134 0.20 10.05 -5.22
CA ALA A 134 -0.18 11.43 -5.53
C ALA A 134 1.03 12.33 -5.31
N PHE A 135 1.26 13.25 -6.24
CA PHE A 135 2.44 14.10 -6.31
C PHE A 135 2.06 15.57 -6.14
N ASN A 136 2.89 16.36 -5.46
CA ASN A 136 2.83 17.80 -5.64
C ASN A 136 3.60 18.21 -6.92
N GLU A 137 3.50 19.49 -7.30
CA GLU A 137 4.14 20.01 -8.53
C GLU A 137 5.65 19.74 -8.59
N LYS A 138 6.36 19.91 -7.46
CA LYS A 138 7.82 19.66 -7.40
C LYS A 138 8.16 18.18 -7.59
N ALA A 139 7.35 17.29 -7.05
CA ALA A 139 7.59 15.85 -7.13
C ALA A 139 7.24 15.27 -8.51
N ALA A 140 6.47 15.96 -9.35
CA ALA A 140 6.13 15.51 -10.69
C ALA A 140 7.38 15.28 -11.58
N THR A 141 8.48 16.00 -11.32
CA THR A 141 9.74 15.85 -12.07
C THR A 141 10.48 14.55 -11.80
N VAL A 142 10.12 13.84 -10.73
CA VAL A 142 10.76 12.58 -10.29
C VAL A 142 9.77 11.41 -10.25
N GLU A 143 8.64 11.53 -10.95
CA GLU A 143 7.56 10.53 -10.94
C GLU A 143 8.05 9.12 -11.28
N GLU A 144 8.82 8.96 -12.36
CA GLU A 144 9.31 7.64 -12.79
C GLU A 144 10.24 7.01 -11.74
N GLU A 145 11.12 7.80 -11.12
CA GLU A 145 12.01 7.31 -10.06
C GLU A 145 11.21 6.81 -8.84
N ILE A 146 10.11 7.49 -8.51
CA ILE A 146 9.23 7.09 -7.40
C ILE A 146 8.42 5.84 -7.75
N LYS A 147 7.89 5.75 -8.98
CA LYS A 147 7.26 4.53 -9.48
C LYS A 147 8.20 3.33 -9.38
N ASP A 148 9.46 3.50 -9.75
CA ASP A 148 10.47 2.43 -9.69
C ASP A 148 10.67 1.91 -8.25
N ILE A 149 10.67 2.80 -7.23
CA ILE A 149 10.74 2.40 -5.82
C ILE A 149 9.57 1.47 -5.45
N PHE A 150 8.35 1.83 -5.81
CA PHE A 150 7.16 1.05 -5.43
C PHE A 150 6.89 -0.13 -6.37
N ASN A 151 7.34 -0.09 -7.63
CA ASN A 151 7.26 -1.22 -8.55
C ASN A 151 8.17 -2.39 -8.14
N CYS A 152 9.17 -2.14 -7.28
CA CYS A 152 9.92 -3.22 -6.61
C CYS A 152 9.06 -4.10 -5.71
N VAL A 153 7.89 -3.60 -5.28
CA VAL A 153 7.02 -4.27 -4.29
C VAL A 153 5.58 -4.49 -4.79
N GLY A 154 5.34 -4.29 -6.10
CA GLY A 154 4.04 -4.49 -6.73
C GLY A 154 3.83 -3.60 -7.94
N GLU A 155 2.65 -3.05 -8.10
CA GLU A 155 2.28 -2.12 -9.17
C GLU A 155 1.93 -0.75 -8.59
N THR A 156 2.08 0.30 -9.41
CA THR A 156 1.75 1.68 -9.04
C THR A 156 0.65 2.25 -9.91
N LEU A 157 -0.14 3.15 -9.33
CA LEU A 157 -1.14 3.96 -10.03
C LEU A 157 -1.04 5.41 -9.55
N VAL A 158 -0.80 6.34 -10.47
CA VAL A 158 -0.83 7.78 -10.16
C VAL A 158 -2.28 8.27 -10.18
N ILE A 159 -2.65 9.01 -9.15
CA ILE A 159 -3.99 9.58 -8.97
C ILE A 159 -3.90 11.00 -8.42
N GLU A 160 -4.97 11.77 -8.58
CA GLU A 160 -5.13 13.04 -7.87
C GLU A 160 -5.25 12.81 -6.36
N GLU A 161 -4.71 13.71 -5.53
CA GLU A 161 -4.68 13.52 -4.08
C GLU A 161 -6.07 13.43 -3.45
N GLU A 162 -7.05 14.11 -4.01
CA GLU A 162 -8.45 14.08 -3.59
C GLU A 162 -9.06 12.67 -3.63
N LEU A 163 -8.58 11.84 -4.56
CA LEU A 163 -9.03 10.44 -4.70
C LEU A 163 -8.35 9.49 -3.71
N MET A 164 -7.37 9.95 -2.96
CA MET A 164 -6.58 9.09 -2.06
C MET A 164 -7.41 8.42 -0.97
N ALA A 165 -8.50 9.05 -0.50
CA ALA A 165 -9.41 8.43 0.47
C ALA A 165 -10.11 7.20 -0.12
N GLY A 166 -10.61 7.30 -1.36
CA GLY A 166 -11.19 6.18 -2.11
C GLY A 166 -10.16 5.09 -2.42
N ALA A 167 -8.97 5.49 -2.87
CA ALA A 167 -7.85 4.60 -3.12
C ALA A 167 -7.45 3.81 -1.85
N THR A 168 -7.45 4.47 -0.68
CA THR A 168 -7.16 3.80 0.59
C THR A 168 -8.15 2.67 0.87
N VAL A 169 -9.45 2.86 0.58
CA VAL A 169 -10.45 1.80 0.74
C VAL A 169 -10.20 0.66 -0.24
N LEU A 170 -9.99 0.96 -1.51
CA LEU A 170 -9.79 -0.07 -2.53
C LEU A 170 -8.47 -0.84 -2.34
N CYS A 171 -7.36 -0.13 -2.13
CA CYS A 171 -6.04 -0.75 -2.04
C CYS A 171 -5.80 -1.39 -0.67
N SER A 172 -6.09 -0.68 0.43
CA SER A 172 -5.75 -1.15 1.78
C SER A 172 -6.87 -2.03 2.37
N SER A 173 -8.10 -1.51 2.49
CA SER A 173 -9.22 -2.28 3.03
C SER A 173 -9.66 -3.40 2.08
N GLY A 174 -9.53 -3.21 0.77
CA GLY A 174 -9.86 -4.19 -0.26
C GLY A 174 -9.18 -5.55 -0.07
N ILE A 175 -7.96 -5.58 0.46
CA ILE A 175 -7.28 -6.85 0.82
C ILE A 175 -8.12 -7.64 1.81
N ALA A 176 -8.65 -7.00 2.86
CA ALA A 176 -9.47 -7.68 3.86
C ALA A 176 -10.82 -8.14 3.29
N PHE A 177 -11.41 -7.36 2.36
CA PHE A 177 -12.66 -7.73 1.70
C PHE A 177 -12.46 -8.95 0.78
N ASN A 178 -11.37 -9.00 0.01
CA ASN A 178 -11.01 -10.15 -0.79
C ASN A 178 -10.74 -11.39 0.08
N MET A 179 -10.02 -11.25 1.20
CA MET A 179 -9.81 -12.35 2.14
C MET A 179 -11.14 -12.84 2.75
N ARG A 180 -12.11 -11.95 3.00
CA ARG A 180 -13.44 -12.33 3.47
C ARG A 180 -14.20 -13.12 2.42
N PHE A 181 -14.12 -12.73 1.14
CA PHE A 181 -14.68 -13.50 0.03
C PHE A 181 -14.06 -14.91 -0.06
N ILE A 182 -12.72 -14.99 -0.08
CA ILE A 182 -12.00 -16.29 -0.09
C ILE A 182 -12.43 -17.16 1.09
N ARG A 183 -12.59 -16.57 2.29
CA ARG A 183 -13.07 -17.30 3.47
C ARG A 183 -14.49 -17.83 3.26
N ALA A 184 -15.39 -17.06 2.68
CA ALA A 184 -16.75 -17.50 2.40
C ALA A 184 -16.77 -18.68 1.39
N VAL A 185 -15.98 -18.61 0.33
CA VAL A 185 -15.81 -19.70 -0.64
C VAL A 185 -15.25 -20.96 0.03
N THR A 186 -14.24 -20.81 0.92
CA THR A 186 -13.70 -21.92 1.71
C THR A 186 -14.78 -22.58 2.57
N GLN A 187 -15.61 -21.78 3.26
CA GLN A 187 -16.71 -22.31 4.08
C GLN A 187 -17.75 -23.06 3.24
N GLY A 188 -18.08 -22.51 2.05
CA GLY A 188 -18.95 -23.20 1.09
C GLY A 188 -18.36 -24.54 0.64
N GLY A 189 -17.05 -24.59 0.32
CA GLY A 189 -16.36 -25.85 -0.03
C GLY A 189 -16.46 -26.92 1.06
N ILE A 190 -16.30 -26.52 2.33
CA ILE A 190 -16.46 -27.41 3.48
C ILE A 190 -17.92 -27.95 3.54
N GLN A 191 -18.89 -27.07 3.33
CA GLN A 191 -20.31 -27.47 3.30
C GLN A 191 -20.62 -28.42 2.16
N LEU A 192 -19.85 -28.38 1.06
CA LEU A 192 -19.95 -29.33 -0.07
C LEU A 192 -19.18 -30.61 0.16
N GLY A 193 -18.55 -30.83 1.33
CA GLY A 193 -17.88 -32.04 1.73
C GLY A 193 -16.38 -32.10 1.51
N LEU A 194 -15.75 -30.96 1.15
CA LEU A 194 -14.28 -30.86 1.05
C LEU A 194 -13.65 -30.68 2.43
N ASP A 195 -12.43 -31.20 2.61
CA ASP A 195 -11.63 -30.86 3.77
C ASP A 195 -11.29 -29.35 3.79
N ALA A 196 -11.15 -28.77 4.98
CA ALA A 196 -10.94 -27.33 5.15
C ALA A 196 -9.66 -26.82 4.46
N GLU A 197 -8.60 -27.62 4.47
CA GLU A 197 -7.32 -27.30 3.84
C GLU A 197 -7.44 -27.29 2.31
N ASP A 198 -8.07 -28.31 1.74
CA ASP A 198 -8.33 -28.41 0.30
C ASP A 198 -9.27 -27.30 -0.18
N ALA A 199 -10.36 -27.06 0.54
CA ALA A 199 -11.30 -25.99 0.23
C ALA A 199 -10.60 -24.60 0.22
N GLN A 200 -9.72 -24.32 1.19
CA GLN A 200 -8.94 -23.08 1.22
C GLN A 200 -7.95 -23.01 0.05
N LYS A 201 -7.24 -24.08 -0.24
CA LYS A 201 -6.28 -24.14 -1.36
C LYS A 201 -6.97 -23.85 -2.70
N ILE A 202 -8.14 -24.48 -2.93
CA ILE A 202 -8.95 -24.25 -4.13
C ILE A 202 -9.41 -22.78 -4.19
N ALA A 203 -10.00 -22.25 -3.11
CA ALA A 203 -10.52 -20.89 -3.07
C ALA A 203 -9.44 -19.85 -3.38
N VAL A 204 -8.24 -19.98 -2.80
CA VAL A 204 -7.09 -19.11 -3.04
C VAL A 204 -6.63 -19.20 -4.50
N GLN A 205 -6.46 -20.42 -5.04
CA GLN A 205 -5.94 -20.59 -6.39
C GLN A 205 -6.94 -20.12 -7.46
N VAL A 206 -8.23 -20.33 -7.26
CA VAL A 206 -9.29 -19.85 -8.17
C VAL A 206 -9.35 -18.32 -8.15
N SER A 207 -9.29 -17.68 -6.98
CA SER A 207 -9.26 -16.22 -6.86
C SER A 207 -8.04 -15.62 -7.56
N LYS A 208 -6.86 -16.23 -7.38
CA LYS A 208 -5.64 -15.83 -8.09
C LYS A 208 -5.80 -15.97 -9.60
N GLY A 209 -6.37 -17.09 -10.07
CA GLY A 209 -6.61 -17.35 -11.50
C GLY A 209 -7.53 -16.31 -12.11
N ALA A 210 -8.65 -16.01 -11.47
CA ALA A 210 -9.61 -15.01 -11.92
C ALA A 210 -8.97 -13.60 -12.05
N SER A 211 -8.23 -13.14 -11.03
CA SER A 211 -7.52 -11.86 -11.08
C SER A 211 -6.47 -11.85 -12.20
N THR A 212 -5.73 -12.95 -12.37
CA THR A 212 -4.70 -13.07 -13.41
C THR A 212 -5.31 -13.00 -14.82
N LEU A 213 -6.46 -13.63 -15.06
CA LEU A 213 -7.17 -13.56 -16.34
C LEU A 213 -7.52 -12.11 -16.69
N LEU A 214 -8.06 -11.34 -15.76
CA LEU A 214 -8.39 -9.93 -15.97
C LEU A 214 -7.13 -9.10 -16.29
N THR A 215 -6.04 -9.34 -15.59
CA THR A 215 -4.77 -8.61 -15.80
C THR A 215 -4.17 -8.91 -17.17
N ILE A 216 -4.13 -10.18 -17.59
CA ILE A 216 -3.51 -10.60 -18.86
C ILE A 216 -4.39 -10.22 -20.04
N ASN A 217 -5.69 -10.50 -19.96
CA ASN A 217 -6.63 -10.28 -21.07
C ASN A 217 -7.06 -8.80 -21.18
N LYS A 218 -6.86 -8.00 -20.15
CA LYS A 218 -7.38 -6.63 -20.02
C LYS A 218 -8.87 -6.53 -20.35
N SER A 219 -9.61 -7.58 -20.02
CA SER A 219 -11.03 -7.75 -20.31
C SER A 219 -11.90 -7.19 -19.18
N HIS A 220 -13.14 -6.87 -19.51
CA HIS A 220 -14.15 -6.54 -18.50
C HIS A 220 -14.54 -7.80 -17.72
N PRO A 221 -14.76 -7.73 -16.37
CA PRO A 221 -15.13 -8.89 -15.57
C PRO A 221 -16.31 -9.69 -16.12
N GLU A 222 -17.37 -9.04 -16.60
CA GLU A 222 -18.54 -9.70 -17.18
C GLU A 222 -18.19 -10.53 -18.43
N GLN A 223 -17.22 -10.10 -19.24
CA GLN A 223 -16.77 -10.87 -20.39
C GLN A 223 -16.10 -12.20 -19.98
N GLU A 224 -15.37 -12.21 -18.87
CA GLU A 224 -14.76 -13.44 -18.35
C GLU A 224 -15.81 -14.33 -17.66
N ILE A 225 -16.82 -13.74 -17.01
CA ILE A 225 -17.96 -14.46 -16.44
C ILE A 225 -18.76 -15.18 -17.54
N ASP A 226 -19.05 -14.48 -18.65
CA ASP A 226 -19.80 -15.07 -19.78
C ASP A 226 -19.09 -16.30 -20.38
N LYS A 227 -17.75 -16.32 -20.39
CA LYS A 227 -16.98 -17.46 -20.91
C LYS A 227 -17.14 -18.74 -20.07
N VAL A 228 -17.49 -18.62 -18.80
CA VAL A 228 -17.64 -19.74 -17.87
C VAL A 228 -19.10 -20.05 -17.52
N THR A 229 -20.05 -19.30 -18.10
CA THR A 229 -21.48 -19.53 -17.95
C THR A 229 -22.06 -20.24 -19.17
N THR A 230 -22.90 -21.23 -18.94
CA THR A 230 -23.59 -21.99 -19.99
C THR A 230 -25.10 -22.00 -19.69
N PRO A 231 -25.97 -22.14 -20.75
CA PRO A 231 -27.40 -22.28 -20.53
C PRO A 231 -27.71 -23.42 -19.54
N GLU A 232 -28.55 -23.14 -18.56
CA GLU A 232 -28.94 -24.06 -17.48
C GLU A 232 -27.76 -24.61 -16.62
N GLY A 233 -26.58 -23.95 -16.72
CA GLY A 233 -25.37 -24.37 -16.03
C GLY A 233 -25.37 -24.06 -14.54
N CYS A 234 -24.55 -24.78 -13.77
CA CYS A 234 -24.39 -24.55 -12.33
C CYS A 234 -23.81 -23.17 -12.01
N THR A 235 -22.96 -22.63 -12.89
CA THR A 235 -22.32 -21.31 -12.68
C THR A 235 -23.35 -20.18 -12.68
N ILE A 236 -24.23 -20.12 -13.70
CA ILE A 236 -25.25 -19.08 -13.76
C ILE A 236 -26.27 -19.21 -12.62
N THR A 237 -26.61 -20.41 -12.22
CA THR A 237 -27.49 -20.65 -11.06
C THR A 237 -26.87 -20.11 -9.77
N GLY A 238 -25.59 -20.37 -9.53
CA GLY A 238 -24.86 -19.89 -8.36
C GLY A 238 -24.71 -18.35 -8.37
N LEU A 239 -24.40 -17.76 -9.51
CA LEU A 239 -24.29 -16.28 -9.66
C LEU A 239 -25.62 -15.60 -9.35
N ASN A 240 -26.74 -16.10 -9.91
CA ASN A 240 -28.05 -15.54 -9.65
C ASN A 240 -28.45 -15.63 -8.18
N GLU A 241 -28.15 -16.76 -7.50
CA GLU A 241 -28.43 -16.91 -6.07
C GLU A 241 -27.59 -15.91 -5.24
N MET A 242 -26.29 -15.73 -5.55
CA MET A 242 -25.46 -14.74 -4.85
C MET A 242 -25.98 -13.30 -5.06
N GLU A 243 -26.45 -12.96 -6.26
CA GLU A 243 -27.02 -11.64 -6.51
C GLU A 243 -28.38 -11.46 -5.83
N HIS A 244 -29.24 -12.46 -5.78
CA HIS A 244 -30.49 -12.43 -5.00
C HIS A 244 -30.22 -12.19 -3.51
N GLN A 245 -29.11 -12.70 -2.98
CA GLN A 245 -28.66 -12.43 -1.60
C GLN A 245 -27.93 -11.08 -1.47
N GLY A 246 -27.75 -10.32 -2.57
CA GLY A 246 -27.24 -8.96 -2.57
C GLY A 246 -25.72 -8.86 -2.52
N LEU A 247 -24.96 -9.78 -3.11
CA LEU A 247 -23.50 -9.79 -3.10
C LEU A 247 -22.92 -8.45 -3.55
N SER A 248 -23.28 -7.97 -4.75
CA SER A 248 -22.77 -6.71 -5.29
C SER A 248 -23.14 -5.52 -4.39
N SER A 249 -24.39 -5.48 -3.91
CA SER A 249 -24.85 -4.43 -2.99
C SER A 249 -24.07 -4.42 -1.68
N ALA A 250 -23.78 -5.58 -1.11
CA ALA A 250 -23.01 -5.70 0.14
C ALA A 250 -21.58 -5.18 -0.02
N VAL A 251 -20.91 -5.55 -1.12
CA VAL A 251 -19.55 -5.09 -1.44
C VAL A 251 -19.52 -3.57 -1.63
N ILE A 252 -20.42 -3.01 -2.45
CA ILE A 252 -20.50 -1.57 -2.71
C ILE A 252 -20.77 -0.79 -1.42
N LYS A 253 -21.72 -1.23 -0.61
CA LYS A 253 -22.04 -0.58 0.69
C LYS A 253 -20.87 -0.66 1.67
N GLY A 254 -20.12 -1.76 1.67
CA GLY A 254 -18.91 -1.92 2.48
C GLY A 254 -17.82 -0.91 2.10
N LEU A 255 -17.58 -0.74 0.80
CA LEU A 255 -16.63 0.24 0.27
C LEU A 255 -17.06 1.68 0.62
N VAL A 256 -18.30 2.05 0.33
CA VAL A 256 -18.85 3.40 0.61
C VAL A 256 -18.85 3.71 2.11
N GLY A 257 -19.22 2.74 2.95
CA GLY A 257 -19.19 2.90 4.41
C GLY A 257 -17.76 3.10 4.95
N SER A 258 -16.79 2.35 4.41
CA SER A 258 -15.38 2.53 4.77
C SER A 258 -14.84 3.89 4.32
N HIS A 259 -15.21 4.35 3.12
CA HIS A 259 -14.83 5.68 2.62
C HIS A 259 -15.39 6.79 3.52
N LYS A 260 -16.67 6.73 3.86
CA LYS A 260 -17.29 7.69 4.79
C LYS A 260 -16.54 7.74 6.12
N ARG A 261 -16.18 6.58 6.68
CA ARG A 261 -15.41 6.52 7.94
C ARG A 261 -14.04 7.19 7.84
N ILE A 262 -13.35 7.09 6.69
CA ILE A 262 -12.07 7.79 6.48
C ILE A 262 -12.28 9.30 6.48
N LEU A 263 -13.32 9.79 5.82
CA LEU A 263 -13.64 11.23 5.80
C LEU A 263 -14.00 11.74 7.20
N ASP A 264 -14.83 11.02 7.95
CA ASP A 264 -15.19 11.37 9.33
C ASP A 264 -13.95 11.48 10.24
N LEU A 265 -13.00 10.56 10.10
CA LEU A 265 -11.74 10.58 10.85
C LEU A 265 -10.82 11.75 10.44
N LYS A 266 -10.83 12.14 9.18
CA LYS A 266 -10.10 13.33 8.71
C LYS A 266 -10.66 14.59 9.34
N GLU A 267 -11.98 14.80 9.26
CA GLU A 267 -12.66 15.96 9.87
C GLU A 267 -12.44 16.05 11.40
N GLN A 268 -12.46 14.92 12.09
CA GLN A 268 -12.19 14.89 13.54
C GLN A 268 -10.78 15.40 13.85
N ARG A 269 -9.76 14.97 13.10
CA ARG A 269 -8.37 15.43 13.28
C ARG A 269 -8.21 16.92 13.00
N GLU A 270 -8.85 17.42 11.94
CA GLU A 270 -8.82 18.84 11.58
C GLU A 270 -9.43 19.71 12.69
N LYS A 271 -10.54 19.26 13.29
CA LYS A 271 -11.18 19.96 14.43
C LYS A 271 -10.31 19.93 15.68
N GLU A 272 -9.64 18.81 15.97
CA GLU A 272 -8.71 18.67 17.09
C GLU A 272 -7.48 19.58 16.92
N ALA A 273 -6.94 19.66 15.72
CA ALA A 273 -5.81 20.54 15.39
C ALA A 273 -6.17 22.03 15.47
N ALA A 274 -7.39 22.40 15.07
CA ALA A 274 -7.88 23.79 15.17
C ALA A 274 -8.24 24.24 16.60
N ALA A 275 -8.35 23.32 17.55
CA ALA A 275 -8.69 23.60 18.94
C ALA A 275 -7.46 23.78 19.85
N VAL A 276 -6.24 23.59 19.34
CA VAL A 276 -4.93 23.78 20.01
C VAL A 276 -4.29 25.08 19.55
#